data_365ebcc65335c8cb7feae0f9e1529472
#
_entry.id   365ebcc65335c8cb7feae0f9e1529472
#
_cell.length_a   1.000
_cell.length_b   1.000
_cell.length_c   1.000
_cell.angle_alpha   90.00
_cell.angle_beta   90.00
_cell.angle_gamma   90.00
#
_symmetry.space_group_name_H-M   'P 1'
#
loop_
_entity.id
_entity.type
_entity.pdbx_description
1 polymer ?
#
loop_
_entity_poly.entity_id
_entity_poly.type
_entity_poly.pdbx_seq_one_letter_code
_entity_poly.pdbx_strand_id
1 'polypeptide(L)'
;MLALSPDLIIFDDWDETGIESLSQIAPTVVVGLDGTFPTEERVRQLADLFGRTEAADRWFNDYKTKVASVKKQLNLTEGDTATSLLVLGSELYIMGSKGLNETLYGQLGFKPAEGVQKLVDAGERFVTISDEVLPQYIGKHMFLLTDTSSKTAARQSALMDSGLWKAIPAVKEGRVYTFDSKYNFDDPITLDRLLDEIVEIFSSKGTQ
;
A
#
# COMPACT_ATOMS: atom_id res chain seq x y z
N MET A 1 -6.86 25.81 11.53
CA MET A 1 -7.43 26.05 10.18
C MET A 1 -7.96 27.49 9.99
N LEU A 2 -8.75 28.08 10.89
CA LEU A 2 -9.25 29.46 10.78
C LEU A 2 -8.14 30.49 10.44
N ALA A 3 -6.96 30.36 11.04
CA ALA A 3 -5.83 31.29 10.79
C ALA A 3 -5.23 31.19 9.36
N LEU A 4 -5.56 30.15 8.60
CA LEU A 4 -5.08 29.94 7.23
C LEU A 4 -5.99 30.58 6.19
N SER A 5 -7.23 30.96 6.59
CA SER A 5 -8.27 31.53 5.70
C SER A 5 -8.36 30.79 4.36
N PRO A 6 -8.59 29.48 4.35
CA PRO A 6 -8.63 28.73 3.09
C PRO A 6 -9.85 29.09 2.26
N ASP A 7 -9.72 29.08 0.93
CA ASP A 7 -10.84 29.23 0.01
C ASP A 7 -11.59 27.91 -0.24
N LEU A 8 -10.93 26.79 0.02
CA LEU A 8 -11.47 25.43 -0.14
C LEU A 8 -10.79 24.50 0.87
N ILE A 9 -11.55 23.60 1.45
CA ILE A 9 -11.05 22.50 2.27
C ILE A 9 -11.33 21.20 1.53
N ILE A 10 -10.28 20.37 1.35
CA ILE A 10 -10.42 18.99 0.93
C ILE A 10 -10.27 18.13 2.17
N PHE A 11 -11.25 17.33 2.44
CA PHE A 11 -11.33 16.55 3.66
C PHE A 11 -11.59 15.07 3.33
N ASP A 12 -11.07 14.24 4.19
CA ASP A 12 -11.24 12.81 4.19
C ASP A 12 -12.48 12.45 5.01
N ASP A 13 -13.16 11.39 4.66
CA ASP A 13 -14.40 10.92 5.31
C ASP A 13 -14.17 10.07 6.58
N TRP A 14 -12.93 10.01 7.08
CA TRP A 14 -12.60 9.32 8.34
C TRP A 14 -13.35 9.87 9.57
N ASP A 15 -13.72 11.13 9.54
CA ASP A 15 -14.36 11.82 10.63
C ASP A 15 -15.54 12.67 10.14
N GLU A 16 -16.69 12.05 10.01
CA GLU A 16 -17.92 12.73 9.61
C GLU A 16 -18.26 13.91 10.55
N THR A 17 -17.85 13.86 11.81
CA THR A 17 -18.10 14.94 12.78
C THR A 17 -17.27 16.18 12.50
N GLY A 18 -16.12 16.03 11.87
CA GLY A 18 -15.24 17.13 11.45
C GLY A 18 -15.79 17.94 10.27
N ILE A 19 -16.59 17.31 9.39
CA ILE A 19 -17.09 17.94 8.16
C ILE A 19 -17.92 19.18 8.45
N GLU A 20 -18.85 19.10 9.39
CA GLU A 20 -19.74 20.23 9.73
C GLU A 20 -18.94 21.43 10.27
N SER A 21 -17.97 21.16 11.14
CA SER A 21 -17.11 22.20 11.71
C SER A 21 -16.20 22.84 10.65
N LEU A 22 -15.69 22.06 9.70
CA LEU A 22 -14.86 22.55 8.60
C LEU A 22 -15.67 23.37 7.59
N SER A 23 -16.88 22.95 7.31
CA SER A 23 -17.80 23.65 6.39
C SER A 23 -18.22 25.05 6.89
N GLN A 24 -18.07 25.32 8.20
CA GLN A 24 -18.25 26.66 8.76
C GLN A 24 -17.06 27.60 8.47
N ILE A 25 -15.93 27.05 8.07
CA ILE A 25 -14.71 27.84 7.78
C ILE A 25 -14.61 28.18 6.30
N ALA A 26 -14.82 27.19 5.42
CA ALA A 26 -14.79 27.34 3.97
C ALA A 26 -15.56 26.21 3.30
N PRO A 27 -15.93 26.33 2.01
CA PRO A 27 -16.45 25.21 1.24
C PRO A 27 -15.59 23.96 1.43
N THR A 28 -16.24 22.86 1.82
CA THR A 28 -15.52 21.61 2.13
C THR A 28 -15.97 20.53 1.16
N VAL A 29 -15.02 19.93 0.47
CA VAL A 29 -15.21 18.79 -0.42
C VAL A 29 -14.69 17.55 0.28
N VAL A 30 -15.55 16.56 0.43
CA VAL A 30 -15.17 15.26 0.98
C VAL A 30 -14.74 14.35 -0.15
N VAL A 31 -13.51 13.86 -0.06
CA VAL A 31 -12.96 12.89 -1.02
C VAL A 31 -12.84 11.58 -0.26
N GLY A 32 -13.59 10.56 -0.68
CA GLY A 32 -13.59 9.24 -0.03
C GLY A 32 -12.20 8.63 -0.01
N LEU A 33 -11.49 8.80 1.09
CA LEU A 33 -10.19 8.16 1.37
C LEU A 33 -10.37 6.88 2.18
N ASP A 34 -11.59 6.56 2.60
CA ASP A 34 -11.94 5.33 3.34
C ASP A 34 -11.68 4.04 2.54
N GLY A 35 -11.33 4.20 1.27
CA GLY A 35 -11.06 3.09 0.36
C GLY A 35 -12.32 2.52 -0.30
N THR A 36 -13.48 3.16 -0.19
CA THR A 36 -14.68 2.80 -0.95
C THR A 36 -14.49 3.10 -2.44
N PHE A 37 -13.74 4.15 -2.77
CA PHE A 37 -13.44 4.51 -4.15
C PHE A 37 -12.04 4.08 -4.58
N PRO A 38 -11.87 3.56 -5.81
CA PRO A 38 -10.55 3.34 -6.40
C PRO A 38 -9.73 4.63 -6.47
N THR A 39 -8.42 4.53 -6.31
CA THR A 39 -7.50 5.68 -6.36
C THR A 39 -7.68 6.50 -7.66
N GLU A 40 -7.87 5.83 -8.81
CA GLU A 40 -8.10 6.50 -10.09
C GLU A 40 -9.35 7.40 -10.03
N GLU A 41 -10.43 6.93 -9.45
CA GLU A 41 -11.68 7.71 -9.35
C GLU A 41 -11.51 8.94 -8.46
N ARG A 42 -10.88 8.80 -7.30
CA ARG A 42 -10.58 9.92 -6.38
C ARG A 42 -9.74 11.00 -7.06
N VAL A 43 -8.69 10.60 -7.77
CA VAL A 43 -7.81 11.53 -8.49
C VAL A 43 -8.57 12.24 -9.61
N ARG A 44 -9.45 11.53 -10.32
CA ARG A 44 -10.27 12.12 -11.38
C ARG A 44 -11.28 13.12 -10.85
N GLN A 45 -11.94 12.85 -9.73
CA GLN A 45 -12.85 13.79 -9.07
C GLN A 45 -12.11 15.08 -8.66
N LEU A 46 -10.91 14.96 -8.08
CA LEU A 46 -10.09 16.12 -7.75
C LEU A 46 -9.62 16.88 -9.01
N ALA A 47 -9.25 16.16 -10.05
CA ALA A 47 -8.82 16.76 -11.30
C ALA A 47 -9.97 17.55 -11.98
N ASP A 48 -11.18 17.04 -11.92
CA ASP A 48 -12.37 17.73 -12.41
C ASP A 48 -12.64 19.00 -11.59
N LEU A 49 -12.63 18.89 -10.26
CA LEU A 49 -12.81 20.01 -9.35
C LEU A 49 -11.84 21.16 -9.62
N PHE A 50 -10.59 20.84 -9.96
CA PHE A 50 -9.53 21.83 -10.23
C PHE A 50 -9.35 22.18 -11.72
N GLY A 51 -10.20 21.67 -12.62
CA GLY A 51 -10.04 21.86 -14.07
C GLY A 51 -8.72 21.26 -14.61
N ARG A 52 -8.30 20.11 -14.10
CA ARG A 52 -7.04 19.41 -14.43
C ARG A 52 -7.24 18.02 -15.03
N THR A 53 -8.40 17.75 -15.62
CA THR A 53 -8.75 16.44 -16.19
C THR A 53 -7.74 15.93 -17.21
N GLU A 54 -7.29 16.79 -18.14
CA GLU A 54 -6.23 16.41 -19.10
C GLU A 54 -4.90 16.02 -18.43
N ALA A 55 -4.55 16.68 -17.32
CA ALA A 55 -3.32 16.34 -16.59
C ALA A 55 -3.45 14.97 -15.92
N ALA A 56 -4.61 14.67 -15.35
CA ALA A 56 -4.90 13.36 -14.79
C ALA A 56 -4.86 12.27 -15.87
N ASP A 57 -5.47 12.51 -17.03
CA ASP A 57 -5.46 11.56 -18.15
C ASP A 57 -4.03 11.24 -18.63
N ARG A 58 -3.20 12.25 -18.79
CA ARG A 58 -1.77 12.05 -19.14
C ARG A 58 -1.08 11.22 -18.08
N TRP A 59 -1.23 11.58 -16.80
CA TRP A 59 -0.59 10.87 -15.72
C TRP A 59 -0.99 9.38 -15.70
N PHE A 60 -2.29 9.06 -15.82
CA PHE A 60 -2.76 7.68 -15.83
C PHE A 60 -2.28 6.89 -17.04
N ASN A 61 -2.15 7.50 -18.20
CA ASN A 61 -1.60 6.84 -19.39
C ASN A 61 -0.11 6.51 -19.20
N ASP A 62 0.67 7.45 -18.66
CA ASP A 62 2.08 7.26 -18.36
C ASP A 62 2.26 6.17 -17.28
N TYR A 63 1.45 6.22 -16.22
CA TYR A 63 1.45 5.23 -15.16
C TYR A 63 1.12 3.81 -15.69
N LYS A 64 0.10 3.66 -16.52
CA LYS A 64 -0.25 2.37 -17.15
C LYS A 64 0.91 1.82 -18.00
N THR A 65 1.59 2.70 -18.73
CA THR A 65 2.76 2.34 -19.53
C THR A 65 3.90 1.86 -18.63
N LYS A 66 4.16 2.56 -17.52
CA LYS A 66 5.16 2.18 -16.52
C LYS A 66 4.83 0.84 -15.88
N VAL A 67 3.58 0.63 -15.45
CA VAL A 67 3.10 -0.67 -14.92
C VAL A 67 3.38 -1.80 -15.90
N ALA A 68 3.05 -1.62 -17.19
CA ALA A 68 3.29 -2.64 -18.20
C ALA A 68 4.80 -2.96 -18.37
N SER A 69 5.66 -1.96 -18.26
CA SER A 69 7.12 -2.14 -18.26
C SER A 69 7.60 -2.91 -17.04
N VAL A 70 7.14 -2.53 -15.85
CA VAL A 70 7.50 -3.19 -14.59
C VAL A 70 7.05 -4.66 -14.59
N LYS A 71 5.83 -4.96 -15.02
CA LYS A 71 5.35 -6.35 -15.16
C LYS A 71 6.29 -7.22 -16.01
N LYS A 72 6.79 -6.68 -17.12
CA LYS A 72 7.75 -7.41 -17.97
C LYS A 72 9.08 -7.66 -17.25
N GLN A 73 9.54 -6.70 -16.46
CA GLN A 73 10.80 -6.82 -15.72
C GLN A 73 10.70 -7.82 -14.58
N LEU A 74 9.58 -7.83 -13.86
CA LEU A 74 9.35 -8.76 -12.75
C LEU A 74 9.23 -10.21 -13.22
N ASN A 75 8.79 -10.42 -14.48
CA ASN A 75 8.63 -11.74 -15.09
C ASN A 75 7.92 -12.75 -14.16
N LEU A 76 6.81 -12.31 -13.55
CA LEU A 76 6.04 -13.14 -12.62
C LEU A 76 5.50 -14.38 -13.33
N THR A 77 5.47 -15.48 -12.61
CA THR A 77 4.81 -16.71 -13.07
C THR A 77 3.35 -16.70 -12.67
N GLU A 78 2.51 -17.38 -13.46
CA GLU A 78 1.12 -17.56 -13.11
C GLU A 78 0.99 -18.22 -11.72
N GLY A 79 0.26 -17.56 -10.81
CA GLY A 79 0.08 -18.03 -9.43
C GLY A 79 1.14 -17.53 -8.42
N ASP A 80 2.04 -16.63 -8.80
CA ASP A 80 2.90 -15.99 -7.81
C ASP A 80 2.06 -15.22 -6.79
N THR A 81 2.15 -15.64 -5.52
CA THR A 81 1.41 -15.04 -4.42
C THR A 81 2.28 -14.04 -3.66
N ALA A 82 1.64 -12.97 -3.18
CA ALA A 82 2.29 -11.95 -2.38
C ALA A 82 1.52 -11.65 -1.10
N THR A 83 2.24 -11.14 -0.11
CA THR A 83 1.69 -10.64 1.15
C THR A 83 2.43 -9.37 1.53
N SER A 84 1.69 -8.32 1.91
CA SER A 84 2.26 -7.14 2.55
C SER A 84 2.10 -7.25 4.05
N LEU A 85 3.23 -7.24 4.75
CA LEU A 85 3.35 -7.21 6.20
C LEU A 85 3.86 -5.84 6.62
N LEU A 86 3.07 -5.10 7.39
CA LEU A 86 3.50 -3.82 7.97
C LEU A 86 3.88 -4.03 9.44
N VAL A 87 5.09 -3.63 9.79
CA VAL A 87 5.56 -3.50 11.18
C VAL A 87 5.47 -2.03 11.56
N LEU A 88 4.62 -1.71 12.52
CA LEU A 88 4.44 -0.35 12.99
C LEU A 88 4.39 -0.30 14.52
N GLY A 89 5.36 0.37 15.12
CA GLY A 89 5.52 0.34 16.57
C GLY A 89 5.79 -1.08 17.08
N SER A 90 4.88 -1.62 17.91
CA SER A 90 4.97 -3.00 18.43
C SER A 90 4.12 -4.01 17.67
N GLU A 91 3.32 -3.57 16.72
CA GLU A 91 2.27 -4.36 16.11
C GLU A 91 2.68 -4.88 14.72
N LEU A 92 2.07 -6.00 14.33
CA LEU A 92 2.13 -6.55 12.98
C LEU A 92 0.76 -6.44 12.33
N TYR A 93 0.75 -5.94 11.09
CA TYR A 93 -0.46 -5.81 10.30
C TYR A 93 -0.32 -6.55 8.98
N ILE A 94 -1.27 -7.43 8.69
CA ILE A 94 -1.44 -7.97 7.33
C ILE A 94 -2.38 -7.03 6.59
N MET A 95 -1.92 -6.53 5.45
CA MET A 95 -2.73 -5.67 4.60
C MET A 95 -3.68 -6.52 3.76
N GLY A 96 -4.93 -6.05 3.61
CA GLY A 96 -5.93 -6.62 2.71
C GLY A 96 -5.75 -6.15 1.26
N SER A 97 -6.79 -5.56 0.66
CA SER A 97 -6.75 -5.10 -0.75
C SER A 97 -6.19 -3.69 -0.94
N LYS A 98 -5.91 -2.95 0.13
CA LYS A 98 -5.53 -1.54 0.11
C LYS A 98 -4.03 -1.31 0.31
N GLY A 99 -3.60 -0.06 0.17
CA GLY A 99 -2.21 0.33 0.28
C GLY A 99 -1.35 -0.32 -0.81
N LEU A 100 -0.17 -0.81 -0.43
CA LEU A 100 0.75 -1.49 -1.36
C LEU A 100 0.06 -2.62 -2.15
N ASN A 101 -0.89 -3.33 -1.55
CA ASN A 101 -1.56 -4.46 -2.18
C ASN A 101 -2.44 -4.07 -3.37
N GLU A 102 -2.93 -2.83 -3.44
CA GLU A 102 -3.62 -2.32 -4.63
C GLU A 102 -2.69 -2.36 -5.86
N THR A 103 -1.42 -1.99 -5.67
CA THR A 103 -0.40 -2.11 -6.73
C THR A 103 -0.04 -3.57 -7.00
N LEU A 104 0.21 -4.37 -5.98
CA LEU A 104 0.65 -5.76 -6.16
C LEU A 104 -0.41 -6.61 -6.87
N TYR A 105 -1.67 -6.55 -6.40
CA TYR A 105 -2.74 -7.39 -6.94
C TYR A 105 -3.41 -6.77 -8.16
N GLY A 106 -3.79 -5.48 -8.06
CA GLY A 106 -4.53 -4.80 -9.10
C GLY A 106 -3.69 -4.46 -10.32
N GLN A 107 -2.45 -4.04 -10.12
CA GLN A 107 -1.61 -3.54 -11.20
C GLN A 107 -0.58 -4.57 -11.68
N LEU A 108 0.20 -5.17 -10.77
CA LEU A 108 1.32 -6.04 -11.12
C LEU A 108 0.91 -7.49 -11.39
N GLY A 109 -0.20 -7.96 -10.81
CA GLY A 109 -0.78 -9.26 -11.11
C GLY A 109 -0.34 -10.38 -10.16
N PHE A 110 0.25 -10.06 -9.01
CA PHE A 110 0.36 -11.02 -7.93
C PHE A 110 -1.02 -11.52 -7.49
N LYS A 111 -1.07 -12.70 -6.93
CA LYS A 111 -2.26 -13.18 -6.24
C LYS A 111 -2.11 -12.98 -4.73
N PRO A 112 -3.18 -12.67 -3.99
CA PRO A 112 -3.14 -12.73 -2.55
C PRO A 112 -2.75 -14.15 -2.08
N ALA A 113 -1.97 -14.25 -0.99
CA ALA A 113 -1.82 -15.52 -0.30
C ALA A 113 -3.18 -15.99 0.26
N GLU A 114 -3.35 -17.28 0.51
CA GLU A 114 -4.67 -17.83 0.90
C GLU A 114 -5.28 -17.13 2.12
N GLY A 115 -4.49 -16.86 3.16
CA GLY A 115 -4.96 -16.13 4.34
C GLY A 115 -5.34 -14.68 4.03
N VAL A 116 -4.60 -14.03 3.13
CA VAL A 116 -4.88 -12.66 2.67
C VAL A 116 -6.11 -12.60 1.77
N GLN A 117 -6.34 -13.63 0.92
CA GLN A 117 -7.51 -13.68 0.06
C GLN A 117 -8.81 -13.60 0.88
N LYS A 118 -8.85 -14.26 2.04
CA LYS A 118 -10.01 -14.19 2.95
C LYS A 118 -10.27 -12.78 3.47
N LEU A 119 -9.21 -12.00 3.72
CA LEU A 119 -9.34 -10.59 4.13
C LEU A 119 -9.87 -9.73 2.97
N VAL A 120 -9.35 -9.97 1.77
CA VAL A 120 -9.80 -9.27 0.56
C VAL A 120 -11.28 -9.55 0.29
N ASP A 121 -11.72 -10.82 0.39
CA ASP A 121 -13.10 -11.23 0.17
C ASP A 121 -14.05 -10.65 1.23
N ALA A 122 -13.56 -10.45 2.46
CA ALA A 122 -14.30 -9.82 3.55
C ALA A 122 -14.31 -8.28 3.48
N GLY A 123 -13.56 -7.67 2.53
CA GLY A 123 -13.42 -6.23 2.44
C GLY A 123 -12.54 -5.61 3.53
N GLU A 124 -11.78 -6.43 4.25
CA GLU A 124 -10.90 -5.95 5.32
C GLU A 124 -9.71 -5.16 4.73
N ARG A 125 -9.45 -4.01 5.27
CA ARG A 125 -8.31 -3.17 4.86
C ARG A 125 -7.00 -3.71 5.39
N PHE A 126 -7.00 -4.12 6.63
CA PHE A 126 -5.89 -4.77 7.34
C PHE A 126 -6.40 -5.49 8.58
N VAL A 127 -5.60 -6.39 9.09
CA VAL A 127 -5.82 -7.02 10.41
C VAL A 127 -4.53 -6.99 11.22
N THR A 128 -4.65 -6.76 12.52
CA THR A 128 -3.54 -6.93 13.46
C THR A 128 -3.41 -8.42 13.79
N ILE A 129 -2.18 -8.93 13.78
CA ILE A 129 -1.90 -10.34 14.04
C ILE A 129 -0.82 -10.52 15.10
N SER A 130 -0.80 -11.71 15.72
CA SER A 130 0.35 -12.16 16.51
C SER A 130 1.36 -12.93 15.64
N ASP A 131 2.58 -13.11 16.17
CA ASP A 131 3.64 -13.80 15.44
C ASP A 131 3.25 -15.24 15.06
N GLU A 132 2.53 -15.93 15.93
CA GLU A 132 2.19 -17.35 15.77
C GLU A 132 1.32 -17.63 14.55
N VAL A 133 0.46 -16.68 14.17
CA VAL A 133 -0.43 -16.84 13.02
C VAL A 133 0.16 -16.30 11.71
N LEU A 134 1.29 -15.59 11.78
CA LEU A 134 1.95 -14.99 10.62
C LEU A 134 2.13 -15.97 9.44
N PRO A 135 2.59 -17.22 9.64
CA PRO A 135 2.77 -18.16 8.53
C PRO A 135 1.51 -18.45 7.71
N GLN A 136 0.32 -18.25 8.27
CA GLN A 136 -0.95 -18.51 7.59
C GLN A 136 -1.26 -17.46 6.51
N TYR A 137 -0.59 -16.30 6.58
CA TYR A 137 -0.81 -15.17 5.69
C TYR A 137 0.29 -14.98 4.65
N ILE A 138 1.44 -15.68 4.79
CA ILE A 138 2.59 -15.43 3.92
C ILE A 138 2.48 -16.24 2.62
N GLY A 139 2.59 -15.52 1.51
CA GLY A 139 2.69 -16.09 0.18
C GLY A 139 4.12 -16.41 -0.25
N LYS A 140 4.28 -16.66 -1.55
CA LYS A 140 5.59 -16.91 -2.16
C LYS A 140 6.53 -15.70 -2.04
N HIS A 141 5.96 -14.50 -2.07
CA HIS A 141 6.68 -13.23 -1.92
C HIS A 141 6.15 -12.47 -0.71
N MET A 142 7.04 -11.90 0.09
CA MET A 142 6.69 -11.07 1.24
C MET A 142 7.23 -9.65 1.05
N PHE A 143 6.35 -8.67 1.11
CA PHE A 143 6.66 -7.25 1.07
C PHE A 143 6.58 -6.71 2.50
N LEU A 144 7.74 -6.48 3.11
CA LEU A 144 7.86 -6.03 4.49
C LEU A 144 7.93 -4.50 4.52
N LEU A 145 6.88 -3.87 5.03
CA LEU A 145 6.80 -2.44 5.24
C LEU A 145 7.23 -2.09 6.66
N THR A 146 8.10 -1.11 6.81
CA THR A 146 8.64 -0.70 8.11
C THR A 146 8.97 0.79 8.11
N ASP A 147 8.95 1.41 9.27
CA ASP A 147 9.42 2.79 9.46
C ASP A 147 10.77 2.83 10.18
N THR A 148 11.32 4.03 10.33
CA THR A 148 12.62 4.25 10.97
C THR A 148 12.52 4.49 12.48
N SER A 149 11.35 4.35 13.11
CA SER A 149 11.21 4.55 14.55
C SER A 149 11.94 3.46 15.33
N SER A 150 12.53 3.83 16.45
CA SER A 150 13.27 2.88 17.29
C SER A 150 12.39 1.72 17.79
N LYS A 151 11.10 1.97 18.00
CA LYS A 151 10.14 0.94 18.46
C LYS A 151 9.88 -0.08 17.35
N THR A 152 9.65 0.39 16.12
CA THR A 152 9.47 -0.48 14.95
C THR A 152 10.74 -1.27 14.66
N ALA A 153 11.91 -0.63 14.69
CA ALA A 153 13.19 -1.31 14.46
C ALA A 153 13.43 -2.43 15.48
N ALA A 154 13.15 -2.19 16.76
CA ALA A 154 13.26 -3.21 17.81
C ALA A 154 12.29 -4.38 17.58
N ARG A 155 11.04 -4.07 17.20
CA ARG A 155 10.03 -5.08 16.89
C ARG A 155 10.41 -5.92 15.68
N GLN A 156 10.87 -5.28 14.62
CA GLN A 156 11.35 -5.95 13.41
C GLN A 156 12.53 -6.87 13.71
N SER A 157 13.52 -6.40 14.46
CA SER A 157 14.67 -7.22 14.86
C SER A 157 14.22 -8.46 15.64
N ALA A 158 13.37 -8.30 16.64
CA ALA A 158 12.85 -9.41 17.44
C ALA A 158 12.10 -10.45 16.58
N LEU A 159 11.30 -9.98 15.62
CA LEU A 159 10.59 -10.85 14.67
C LEU A 159 11.59 -11.62 13.80
N MET A 160 12.56 -10.94 13.20
CA MET A 160 13.53 -11.54 12.28
C MET A 160 14.47 -12.54 12.97
N ASP A 161 14.75 -12.35 14.26
CA ASP A 161 15.55 -13.27 15.06
C ASP A 161 14.80 -14.53 15.48
N SER A 162 13.47 -14.50 15.42
CA SER A 162 12.63 -15.62 15.87
C SER A 162 12.80 -16.87 14.99
N GLY A 163 12.65 -18.03 15.61
CA GLY A 163 12.63 -19.31 14.89
C GLY A 163 11.46 -19.44 13.94
N LEU A 164 10.34 -18.79 14.27
CA LEU A 164 9.14 -18.80 13.45
C LEU A 164 9.37 -18.03 12.14
N TRP A 165 9.96 -16.85 12.19
CA TRP A 165 10.33 -16.08 10.99
C TRP A 165 11.26 -16.87 10.09
N LYS A 166 12.34 -17.43 10.67
CA LYS A 166 13.35 -18.22 9.94
C LYS A 166 12.77 -19.49 9.30
N ALA A 167 11.63 -19.97 9.79
CA ALA A 167 10.95 -21.14 9.25
C ALA A 167 10.09 -20.83 8.02
N ILE A 168 9.71 -19.56 7.78
CA ILE A 168 8.86 -19.14 6.68
C ILE A 168 9.56 -19.43 5.33
N PRO A 169 8.88 -20.10 4.36
CA PRO A 169 9.47 -20.41 3.06
C PRO A 169 9.99 -19.19 2.31
N ALA A 170 9.22 -18.10 2.25
CA ALA A 170 9.64 -16.85 1.60
C ALA A 170 10.93 -16.27 2.20
N VAL A 171 11.15 -16.43 3.52
CA VAL A 171 12.37 -16.01 4.21
C VAL A 171 13.54 -16.89 3.82
N LYS A 172 13.37 -18.23 3.86
CA LYS A 172 14.40 -19.20 3.48
C LYS A 172 14.87 -19.03 2.04
N GLU A 173 13.96 -18.63 1.17
CA GLU A 173 14.21 -18.50 -0.26
C GLU A 173 14.60 -17.07 -0.67
N GLY A 174 14.82 -16.19 0.32
CA GLY A 174 15.25 -14.81 0.08
C GLY A 174 14.19 -13.91 -0.59
N ARG A 175 12.92 -14.34 -0.61
CA ARG A 175 11.83 -13.60 -1.23
C ARG A 175 11.10 -12.64 -0.26
N VAL A 176 11.87 -11.97 0.58
CA VAL A 176 11.42 -10.89 1.45
C VAL A 176 11.98 -9.58 0.93
N TYR A 177 11.12 -8.63 0.64
CA TYR A 177 11.44 -7.33 0.07
C TYR A 177 11.05 -6.26 1.07
N THR A 178 12.02 -5.49 1.57
CA THR A 178 11.78 -4.47 2.60
C THR A 178 11.60 -3.10 1.97
N PHE A 179 10.53 -2.43 2.37
CA PHE A 179 10.14 -1.10 1.91
C PHE A 179 9.92 -0.16 3.09
N ASP A 180 10.10 1.12 2.87
CA ASP A 180 9.65 2.16 3.78
C ASP A 180 8.11 2.14 3.86
N SER A 181 7.55 2.27 5.06
CA SER A 181 6.09 2.26 5.30
C SER A 181 5.34 3.35 4.53
N LYS A 182 6.01 4.43 4.08
CA LYS A 182 5.41 5.45 3.21
C LYS A 182 4.86 4.87 1.89
N TYR A 183 5.39 3.74 1.42
CA TYR A 183 4.90 3.08 0.22
C TYR A 183 3.58 2.32 0.43
N ASN A 184 3.01 2.38 1.64
CA ASN A 184 1.67 1.86 1.90
C ASN A 184 0.55 2.86 1.55
N PHE A 185 0.90 4.07 1.10
CA PHE A 185 -0.09 5.04 0.62
C PHE A 185 -0.38 4.84 -0.87
N ASP A 186 -1.57 5.24 -1.29
CA ASP A 186 -2.10 5.05 -2.64
C ASP A 186 -2.30 6.37 -3.41
N ASP A 187 -1.58 7.43 -3.01
CA ASP A 187 -1.55 8.67 -3.77
C ASP A 187 -0.69 8.54 -5.05
N PRO A 188 -0.95 9.36 -6.09
CA PRO A 188 -0.27 9.24 -7.38
C PRO A 188 1.25 9.30 -7.32
N ILE A 189 1.82 10.10 -6.40
CA ILE A 189 3.27 10.24 -6.25
C ILE A 189 3.85 8.96 -5.67
N THR A 190 3.21 8.42 -4.64
CA THR A 190 3.62 7.17 -3.99
C THR A 190 3.51 6.00 -4.96
N LEU A 191 2.39 5.89 -5.69
CA LEU A 191 2.18 4.82 -6.67
C LEU A 191 3.24 4.83 -7.77
N ASP A 192 3.60 5.99 -8.31
CA ASP A 192 4.62 6.09 -9.35
C ASP A 192 6.02 5.69 -8.84
N ARG A 193 6.41 6.21 -7.67
CA ARG A 193 7.70 5.90 -7.05
C ARG A 193 7.81 4.45 -6.59
N LEU A 194 6.71 3.87 -6.11
CA LEU A 194 6.65 2.48 -5.70
C LEU A 194 7.04 1.53 -6.85
N LEU A 195 6.64 1.84 -8.08
CA LEU A 195 7.00 1.02 -9.23
C LEU A 195 8.52 1.00 -9.47
N ASP A 196 9.19 2.15 -9.31
CA ASP A 196 10.65 2.21 -9.44
C ASP A 196 11.34 1.43 -8.33
N GLU A 197 10.89 1.60 -7.09
CA GLU A 197 11.42 0.90 -5.92
C GLU A 197 11.27 -0.62 -6.04
N ILE A 198 10.13 -1.09 -6.52
CA ILE A 198 9.91 -2.53 -6.77
C ILE A 198 10.93 -3.07 -7.77
N VAL A 199 11.16 -2.38 -8.87
CA VAL A 199 12.15 -2.80 -9.88
C VAL A 199 13.55 -2.84 -9.30
N GLU A 200 13.95 -1.81 -8.55
CA GLU A 200 15.27 -1.72 -7.93
C GLU A 200 15.52 -2.88 -6.96
N ILE A 201 14.56 -3.13 -6.06
CA ILE A 201 14.68 -4.18 -5.04
C ILE A 201 14.66 -5.58 -5.66
N PHE A 202 13.81 -5.83 -6.67
CA PHE A 202 13.78 -7.12 -7.36
C PHE A 202 15.06 -7.37 -8.16
N SER A 203 15.58 -6.34 -8.85
CA SER A 203 16.83 -6.45 -9.63
C SER A 203 18.03 -6.71 -8.76
N SER A 204 18.12 -6.10 -7.57
CA SER A 204 19.22 -6.30 -6.62
C SER A 204 19.27 -7.71 -6.05
N LYS A 205 18.15 -8.40 -5.98
CA LYS A 205 18.06 -9.79 -5.46
C LYS A 205 18.23 -10.87 -6.54
N GLY A 206 18.00 -10.53 -7.80
CA GLY A 206 18.21 -11.46 -8.93
C GLY A 206 19.67 -11.67 -9.31
N THR A 207 20.62 -11.01 -8.62
CA THR A 207 22.07 -11.06 -8.91
C THR A 207 22.85 -11.86 -7.86
N GLN A 208 22.17 -12.61 -6.97
CA GLN A 208 22.84 -13.48 -5.96
C GLN A 208 22.66 -14.96 -6.30
#